data_a331e3157340713114be897d6410d23d
#
_entry.id   a331e3157340713114be897d6410d23d
#
_cell.length_a   1.000
_cell.length_b   1.000
_cell.length_c   1.000
_cell.angle_alpha   90.00
_cell.angle_beta   90.00
_cell.angle_gamma   90.00
#
_symmetry.space_group_name_H-M   'P 1'
#
loop_
_entity.id
_entity.type
_entity.pdbx_description
1 polymer ?
#
loop_
_entity_poly.entity_id
_entity_poly.type
_entity_poly.pdbx_seq_one_letter_code
_entity_poly.pdbx_strand_id
1 'polypeptide(L)'
;MNIKSTLLALTLCISSTAFADGIAAVKDFNENIKSFAGDFSQTIKNAKKTTTSQGTFAVLRPGFFKWTYQKPDEQLIVGDGNSVWLYDKELAQVTQRKQSLVLGASPAAILADKAALDTNFTLKNDGEKNGVSYVLALPKTPDSEYKQIRLGFNADNTLQEMQLQDSFGNHSEIVFSNVKNNPDLPKKDFQFTPPDGVDVVREDE
;
A
#
# COMPACT_ATOMS: atom_id res chain seq x y z
N MET A 1 68.98 12.86 28.05
CA MET A 1 67.60 12.89 28.59
C MET A 1 66.68 12.90 27.35
N ASN A 2 66.22 11.71 26.92
CA ASN A 2 65.46 11.54 25.65
C ASN A 2 64.02 11.55 25.98
N ILE A 3 63.32 12.60 25.53
CA ILE A 3 61.84 12.69 25.61
C ILE A 3 61.27 12.02 24.35
N LYS A 4 60.64 10.84 24.50
CA LYS A 4 59.90 10.17 23.47
C LYS A 4 58.50 10.77 23.42
N SER A 5 58.17 11.54 22.39
CA SER A 5 56.84 12.05 22.11
C SER A 5 56.01 10.92 21.50
N THR A 6 55.03 10.43 22.25
CA THR A 6 54.04 9.46 21.77
C THR A 6 52.90 10.22 21.09
N LEU A 7 52.81 10.13 19.78
CA LEU A 7 51.72 10.71 18.99
C LEU A 7 50.49 9.78 19.09
N LEU A 8 49.45 10.20 19.81
CA LEU A 8 48.17 9.49 19.90
C LEU A 8 47.32 9.84 18.69
N ALA A 9 47.21 8.92 17.74
CA ALA A 9 46.35 9.09 16.58
C ALA A 9 44.87 8.85 16.99
N LEU A 10 44.09 9.92 17.06
CA LEU A 10 42.66 9.87 17.31
C LEU A 10 41.94 9.48 16.00
N THR A 11 41.57 8.21 15.86
CA THR A 11 40.79 7.73 14.72
C THR A 11 39.32 8.19 14.87
N LEU A 12 38.95 9.19 14.11
CA LEU A 12 37.55 9.68 14.04
C LEU A 12 36.72 8.68 13.22
N CYS A 13 35.97 7.81 13.90
CA CYS A 13 34.96 6.97 13.24
C CYS A 13 33.81 7.86 12.71
N ILE A 14 33.85 8.21 11.43
CA ILE A 14 32.74 8.84 10.76
C ILE A 14 31.69 7.74 10.55
N SER A 15 30.70 7.68 11.44
CA SER A 15 29.51 6.88 11.25
C SER A 15 28.74 7.49 10.08
N SER A 16 28.88 6.92 8.88
CA SER A 16 28.00 7.23 7.77
C SER A 16 26.59 6.77 8.17
N THR A 17 25.72 7.71 8.45
CA THR A 17 24.27 7.44 8.51
C THR A 17 23.88 6.98 7.11
N ALA A 18 23.68 5.68 6.92
CA ALA A 18 23.03 5.16 5.74
C ALA A 18 21.61 5.73 5.76
N PHE A 19 21.34 6.71 4.93
CA PHE A 19 19.96 7.14 4.67
C PHE A 19 19.26 5.93 4.07
N ALA A 20 18.26 5.43 4.76
CA ALA A 20 17.42 4.36 4.22
C ALA A 20 16.78 4.87 2.94
N ASP A 21 17.02 4.17 1.84
CA ASP A 21 16.57 4.55 0.50
C ASP A 21 15.17 3.96 0.25
N GLY A 22 14.12 4.78 0.40
CA GLY A 22 12.74 4.37 0.18
C GLY A 22 12.50 3.82 -1.24
N ILE A 23 13.22 4.32 -2.25
CA ILE A 23 13.15 3.78 -3.63
C ILE A 23 13.73 2.37 -3.67
N ALA A 24 14.86 2.12 -2.97
CA ALA A 24 15.43 0.78 -2.87
C ALA A 24 14.46 -0.18 -2.16
N ALA A 25 13.78 0.28 -1.09
CA ALA A 25 12.78 -0.51 -0.39
C ALA A 25 11.58 -0.88 -1.30
N VAL A 26 11.08 0.05 -2.11
CA VAL A 26 10.01 -0.23 -3.10
C VAL A 26 10.47 -1.25 -4.12
N LYS A 27 11.70 -1.12 -4.64
CA LYS A 27 12.24 -2.06 -5.63
C LYS A 27 12.35 -3.47 -5.04
N ASP A 28 12.94 -3.59 -3.85
CA ASP A 28 13.04 -4.86 -3.14
C ASP A 28 11.66 -5.47 -2.87
N PHE A 29 10.71 -4.67 -2.38
CA PHE A 29 9.32 -5.09 -2.18
C PHE A 29 8.67 -5.58 -3.49
N ASN A 30 8.88 -4.88 -4.60
CA ASN A 30 8.34 -5.28 -5.89
C ASN A 30 8.99 -6.55 -6.46
N GLU A 31 10.29 -6.73 -6.28
CA GLU A 31 11.03 -7.88 -6.80
C GLU A 31 10.76 -9.14 -5.96
N ASN A 32 10.81 -9.02 -4.64
CA ASN A 32 10.88 -10.15 -3.72
C ASN A 32 9.56 -10.54 -3.07
N ILE A 33 8.57 -9.62 -3.00
CA ILE A 33 7.28 -9.90 -2.37
C ILE A 33 6.24 -10.29 -3.43
N LYS A 34 5.86 -11.57 -3.42
CA LYS A 34 4.82 -12.13 -4.32
C LYS A 34 3.43 -12.10 -3.68
N SER A 35 3.39 -12.23 -2.36
CA SER A 35 2.16 -12.15 -1.58
C SER A 35 2.43 -11.45 -0.27
N PHE A 36 1.41 -10.80 0.30
CA PHE A 36 1.48 -10.25 1.65
C PHE A 36 0.08 -10.10 2.22
N ALA A 37 -0.04 -10.24 3.53
CA ALA A 37 -1.31 -10.19 4.23
C ALA A 37 -1.10 -9.69 5.65
N GLY A 38 -2.14 -9.12 6.25
CA GLY A 38 -2.10 -8.59 7.59
C GLY A 38 -3.37 -7.85 7.97
N ASP A 39 -3.24 -6.97 8.95
CA ASP A 39 -4.30 -6.10 9.41
C ASP A 39 -4.04 -4.67 8.91
N PHE A 40 -5.10 -3.88 8.79
CA PHE A 40 -4.98 -2.46 8.48
C PHE A 40 -5.90 -1.60 9.35
N SER A 41 -5.48 -0.36 9.55
CA SER A 41 -6.31 0.73 10.04
C SER A 41 -6.24 1.86 9.02
N GLN A 42 -7.37 2.29 8.49
CA GLN A 42 -7.47 3.36 7.51
C GLN A 42 -8.18 4.55 8.11
N THR A 43 -7.56 5.72 8.02
CA THR A 43 -8.17 7.01 8.40
C THR A 43 -8.33 7.87 7.16
N ILE A 44 -9.57 8.21 6.82
CA ILE A 44 -9.89 9.14 5.73
C ILE A 44 -10.27 10.47 6.35
N LYS A 45 -9.59 11.53 5.93
CA LYS A 45 -9.82 12.90 6.36
C LYS A 45 -10.19 13.75 5.15
N ASN A 46 -11.36 14.35 5.20
CA ASN A 46 -11.80 15.38 4.26
C ASN A 46 -12.13 16.68 5.01
N ALA A 47 -12.58 17.71 4.28
CA ALA A 47 -12.89 19.04 4.85
C ALA A 47 -13.97 19.02 5.97
N LYS A 48 -14.82 17.98 6.01
CA LYS A 48 -15.99 17.91 6.90
C LYS A 48 -15.89 16.84 7.97
N LYS A 49 -15.17 15.73 7.70
CA LYS A 49 -15.23 14.53 8.54
C LYS A 49 -13.89 13.80 8.54
N THR A 50 -13.59 13.17 9.67
CA THR A 50 -12.57 12.13 9.78
C THR A 50 -13.28 10.81 10.08
N THR A 51 -12.98 9.78 9.28
CA THR A 51 -13.54 8.43 9.45
C THR A 51 -12.39 7.45 9.58
N THR A 52 -12.48 6.54 10.54
CA THR A 52 -11.50 5.46 10.73
C THR A 52 -12.18 4.13 10.55
N SER A 53 -11.58 3.27 9.74
CA SER A 53 -12.01 1.90 9.46
C SER A 53 -10.87 0.93 9.76
N GLN A 54 -11.21 -0.30 10.08
CA GLN A 54 -10.23 -1.36 10.40
C GLN A 54 -10.65 -2.66 9.72
N GLY A 55 -9.65 -3.49 9.45
CA GLY A 55 -9.92 -4.78 8.84
C GLY A 55 -8.65 -5.56 8.52
N THR A 56 -8.80 -6.51 7.62
CA THR A 56 -7.71 -7.38 7.16
C THR A 56 -7.52 -7.26 5.66
N PHE A 57 -6.32 -7.51 5.20
CA PHE A 57 -6.00 -7.51 3.78
C PHE A 57 -5.17 -8.74 3.40
N ALA A 58 -5.28 -9.14 2.15
CA ALA A 58 -4.42 -10.13 1.51
C ALA A 58 -4.19 -9.71 0.06
N VAL A 59 -2.95 -9.83 -0.41
CA VAL A 59 -2.55 -9.55 -1.79
C VAL A 59 -1.72 -10.72 -2.31
N LEU A 60 -2.05 -11.20 -3.49
CA LEU A 60 -1.28 -12.16 -4.26
C LEU A 60 -1.02 -11.59 -5.65
N ARG A 61 0.21 -11.25 -5.95
CA ARG A 61 0.61 -10.67 -7.23
C ARG A 61 0.78 -11.73 -8.32
N PRO A 62 0.45 -11.39 -9.58
CA PRO A 62 -0.17 -10.14 -10.01
C PRO A 62 -1.70 -10.16 -9.90
N GLY A 63 -2.28 -9.05 -9.48
CA GLY A 63 -3.67 -8.73 -9.70
C GLY A 63 -4.70 -9.31 -8.72
N PHE A 64 -4.32 -10.16 -7.77
CA PHE A 64 -5.26 -10.72 -6.79
C PHE A 64 -5.16 -9.97 -5.48
N PHE A 65 -6.30 -9.53 -4.96
CA PHE A 65 -6.36 -8.89 -3.65
C PHE A 65 -7.71 -9.10 -2.98
N LYS A 66 -7.71 -9.05 -1.65
CA LYS A 66 -8.88 -9.11 -0.80
C LYS A 66 -8.71 -8.12 0.33
N TRP A 67 -9.66 -7.20 0.46
CA TRP A 67 -9.67 -6.16 1.47
C TRP A 67 -10.97 -6.26 2.24
N THR A 68 -10.92 -6.59 3.52
CA THR A 68 -12.09 -6.86 4.34
C THR A 68 -12.18 -5.80 5.43
N TYR A 69 -13.09 -4.85 5.28
CA TYR A 69 -13.45 -3.92 6.35
C TYR A 69 -14.34 -4.63 7.36
N GLN A 70 -14.03 -4.46 8.63
CA GLN A 70 -14.74 -5.08 9.75
C GLN A 70 -15.41 -4.05 10.66
N LYS A 71 -14.89 -2.82 10.65
CA LYS A 71 -15.39 -1.70 11.47
C LYS A 71 -15.18 -0.38 10.73
N PRO A 72 -16.09 0.63 10.90
CA PRO A 72 -17.41 0.51 11.56
C PRO A 72 -18.37 -0.36 10.77
N ASP A 73 -18.32 -0.31 9.42
CA ASP A 73 -19.22 -0.96 8.49
C ASP A 73 -18.51 -2.14 7.81
N GLU A 74 -19.22 -3.25 7.62
CA GLU A 74 -18.65 -4.42 6.96
C GLU A 74 -18.70 -4.26 5.43
N GLN A 75 -17.54 -4.23 4.82
CA GLN A 75 -17.39 -4.16 3.36
C GLN A 75 -16.29 -5.11 2.90
N LEU A 76 -16.47 -5.70 1.74
CA LEU A 76 -15.50 -6.58 1.13
C LEU A 76 -15.15 -6.09 -0.27
N ILE A 77 -13.84 -5.95 -0.54
CA ILE A 77 -13.33 -5.65 -1.89
C ILE A 77 -12.46 -6.82 -2.32
N VAL A 78 -12.76 -7.41 -3.46
CA VAL A 78 -11.99 -8.54 -4.02
C VAL A 78 -11.60 -8.24 -5.45
N GLY A 79 -10.31 -8.36 -5.76
CA GLY A 79 -9.79 -8.44 -7.11
C GLY A 79 -9.45 -9.89 -7.44
N ASP A 80 -10.09 -10.46 -8.45
CA ASP A 80 -9.95 -11.85 -8.86
C ASP A 80 -9.02 -12.05 -10.08
N GLY A 81 -8.36 -10.96 -10.51
CA GLY A 81 -7.51 -10.91 -11.69
C GLY A 81 -8.22 -10.44 -12.96
N ASN A 82 -9.56 -10.44 -12.99
CA ASN A 82 -10.38 -9.96 -14.09
C ASN A 82 -11.32 -8.83 -13.68
N SER A 83 -11.97 -9.03 -12.54
CA SER A 83 -12.96 -8.11 -11.97
C SER A 83 -12.56 -7.64 -10.59
N VAL A 84 -13.03 -6.46 -10.23
CA VAL A 84 -13.07 -5.99 -8.84
C VAL A 84 -14.53 -6.02 -8.39
N TRP A 85 -14.74 -6.71 -7.29
CA TRP A 85 -16.01 -6.86 -6.62
C TRP A 85 -16.00 -6.00 -5.36
N LEU A 86 -16.98 -5.14 -5.22
CA LEU A 86 -17.23 -4.37 -4.01
C LEU A 86 -18.56 -4.85 -3.42
N TYR A 87 -18.52 -5.48 -2.28
CA TYR A 87 -19.71 -5.92 -1.55
C TYR A 87 -19.93 -5.06 -0.31
N ASP A 88 -20.97 -4.29 -0.34
CA ASP A 88 -21.50 -3.56 0.81
C ASP A 88 -22.57 -4.42 1.49
N LYS A 89 -22.26 -4.86 2.70
CA LYS A 89 -23.09 -5.81 3.41
C LYS A 89 -24.35 -5.17 3.98
N GLU A 90 -24.27 -3.90 4.39
CA GLU A 90 -25.40 -3.17 4.95
C GLU A 90 -26.44 -2.81 3.89
N LEU A 91 -25.97 -2.45 2.69
CA LEU A 91 -26.83 -2.15 1.55
C LEU A 91 -27.30 -3.40 0.82
N ALA A 92 -26.79 -4.60 1.16
CA ALA A 92 -26.98 -5.84 0.41
C ALA A 92 -26.73 -5.65 -1.09
N GLN A 93 -25.67 -4.90 -1.44
CA GLN A 93 -25.34 -4.54 -2.81
C GLN A 93 -23.93 -4.99 -3.18
N VAL A 94 -23.77 -5.50 -4.38
CA VAL A 94 -22.49 -5.84 -5.00
C VAL A 94 -22.30 -4.97 -6.25
N THR A 95 -21.15 -4.30 -6.33
CA THR A 95 -20.71 -3.65 -7.57
C THR A 95 -19.59 -4.46 -8.19
N GLN A 96 -19.70 -4.79 -9.47
CA GLN A 96 -18.67 -5.46 -10.27
C GLN A 96 -18.14 -4.47 -11.30
N ARG A 97 -16.79 -4.34 -11.34
CA ARG A 97 -16.08 -3.54 -12.36
C ARG A 97 -14.99 -4.37 -13.00
N LYS A 98 -14.69 -4.11 -14.26
CA LYS A 98 -13.52 -4.69 -14.92
C LYS A 98 -12.23 -4.19 -14.24
N GLN A 99 -11.38 -5.11 -13.80
CA GLN A 99 -10.19 -4.74 -13.01
C GLN A 99 -9.24 -3.82 -13.77
N SER A 100 -9.10 -3.97 -15.09
CA SER A 100 -8.25 -3.10 -15.91
C SER A 100 -8.69 -1.62 -15.91
N LEU A 101 -9.94 -1.31 -15.58
CA LEU A 101 -10.47 0.06 -15.51
C LEU A 101 -10.25 0.70 -14.15
N VAL A 102 -10.03 -0.11 -13.11
CA VAL A 102 -9.84 0.38 -11.74
C VAL A 102 -8.41 0.21 -11.21
N LEU A 103 -7.49 -0.26 -12.07
CA LEU A 103 -6.06 -0.30 -11.75
C LEU A 103 -5.56 1.14 -11.57
N GLY A 104 -5.19 1.48 -10.35
CA GLY A 104 -4.81 2.84 -9.95
C GLY A 104 -5.89 3.61 -9.18
N ALA A 105 -7.13 3.11 -9.17
CA ALA A 105 -8.25 3.73 -8.46
C ALA A 105 -8.39 3.30 -6.99
N SER A 106 -7.67 2.25 -6.56
CA SER A 106 -7.71 1.80 -5.16
C SER A 106 -6.32 1.47 -4.63
N PRO A 107 -6.09 1.66 -3.32
CA PRO A 107 -4.82 1.26 -2.67
C PRO A 107 -4.48 -0.21 -2.90
N ALA A 108 -5.49 -1.08 -2.81
CA ALA A 108 -5.33 -2.51 -2.99
C ALA A 108 -4.88 -2.88 -4.41
N ALA A 109 -5.47 -2.24 -5.43
CA ALA A 109 -5.11 -2.48 -6.83
C ALA A 109 -3.67 -2.02 -7.13
N ILE A 110 -3.25 -0.86 -6.60
CA ILE A 110 -1.88 -0.35 -6.74
C ILE A 110 -0.88 -1.34 -6.13
N LEU A 111 -1.18 -1.88 -4.97
CA LEU A 111 -0.31 -2.82 -4.28
C LEU A 111 -0.30 -4.22 -4.93
N ALA A 112 -1.37 -4.60 -5.62
CA ALA A 112 -1.48 -5.88 -6.30
C ALA A 112 -0.76 -5.94 -7.66
N ASP A 113 -0.43 -4.80 -8.26
CA ASP A 113 0.32 -4.73 -9.52
C ASP A 113 1.75 -4.23 -9.28
N LYS A 114 2.73 -5.10 -9.53
CA LYS A 114 4.16 -4.75 -9.40
C LYS A 114 4.59 -3.60 -10.31
N ALA A 115 4.00 -3.51 -11.49
CA ALA A 115 4.35 -2.50 -12.49
C ALA A 115 3.64 -1.17 -12.26
N ALA A 116 2.56 -1.15 -11.47
CA ALA A 116 1.70 0.03 -11.35
C ALA A 116 2.46 1.28 -10.88
N LEU A 117 3.33 1.14 -9.89
CA LEU A 117 4.13 2.26 -9.38
C LEU A 117 5.12 2.78 -10.41
N ASP A 118 5.90 1.90 -11.04
CA ASP A 118 6.91 2.28 -12.02
C ASP A 118 6.30 2.81 -13.32
N THR A 119 5.17 2.26 -13.73
CA THR A 119 4.49 2.65 -14.98
C THR A 119 3.80 4.00 -14.83
N ASN A 120 3.06 4.19 -13.73
CA ASN A 120 2.14 5.32 -13.60
C ASN A 120 2.69 6.47 -12.76
N PHE A 121 3.79 6.25 -12.00
CA PHE A 121 4.32 7.24 -11.06
C PHE A 121 5.81 7.48 -11.25
N THR A 122 6.24 8.69 -10.91
CA THR A 122 7.64 9.05 -10.69
C THR A 122 7.94 8.92 -9.21
N LEU A 123 8.91 8.08 -8.85
CA LEU A 123 9.30 7.84 -7.46
C LEU A 123 10.38 8.83 -7.01
N LYS A 124 10.24 9.34 -5.79
CA LYS A 124 11.22 10.18 -5.11
C LYS A 124 11.40 9.71 -3.67
N ASN A 125 12.63 9.70 -3.19
CA ASN A 125 12.89 9.50 -1.76
C ASN A 125 12.26 10.64 -0.96
N ASP A 126 11.58 10.28 0.13
CA ASP A 126 10.88 11.24 1.00
C ASP A 126 11.33 11.11 2.48
N GLY A 127 12.58 10.75 2.66
CA GLY A 127 13.27 10.69 3.95
C GLY A 127 12.90 9.48 4.80
N GLU A 128 13.31 9.58 6.06
CA GLU A 128 13.05 8.56 7.08
C GLU A 128 12.46 9.22 8.34
N LYS A 129 11.54 8.52 8.99
CA LYS A 129 10.99 8.92 10.27
C LYS A 129 10.68 7.69 11.11
N ASN A 130 11.21 7.65 12.33
CA ASN A 130 10.99 6.57 13.30
C ASN A 130 11.32 5.16 12.77
N GLY A 131 12.40 5.03 11.98
CA GLY A 131 12.82 3.76 11.38
C GLY A 131 11.97 3.32 10.20
N VAL A 132 11.12 4.19 9.67
CA VAL A 132 10.34 3.98 8.45
C VAL A 132 10.90 4.85 7.34
N SER A 133 11.34 4.23 6.25
CA SER A 133 11.81 4.91 5.04
C SER A 133 10.64 5.18 4.11
N TYR A 134 10.55 6.41 3.63
CA TYR A 134 9.42 6.85 2.82
C TYR A 134 9.82 7.10 1.37
N VAL A 135 8.90 6.73 0.48
CA VAL A 135 8.95 7.07 -0.94
C VAL A 135 7.67 7.79 -1.34
N LEU A 136 7.83 8.88 -2.07
CA LEU A 136 6.74 9.64 -2.67
C LEU A 136 6.60 9.24 -4.13
N ALA A 137 5.40 8.79 -4.50
CA ALA A 137 5.01 8.46 -5.86
C ALA A 137 4.11 9.58 -6.42
N LEU A 138 4.58 10.26 -7.44
CA LEU A 138 3.89 11.35 -8.13
C LEU A 138 3.37 10.85 -9.47
N PRO A 139 2.07 11.01 -9.78
CA PRO A 139 1.51 10.58 -11.06
C PRO A 139 2.25 11.18 -12.25
N LYS A 140 2.41 10.38 -13.29
CA LYS A 140 2.97 10.84 -14.58
C LYS A 140 1.92 11.53 -15.47
N THR A 141 0.63 11.27 -15.21
CA THR A 141 -0.48 11.84 -15.96
C THR A 141 -1.23 12.88 -15.12
N PRO A 142 -1.68 14.01 -15.73
CA PRO A 142 -2.42 15.05 -15.01
C PRO A 142 -3.79 14.60 -14.49
N ASP A 143 -4.43 13.65 -15.20
CA ASP A 143 -5.79 13.18 -14.91
C ASP A 143 -5.82 12.01 -13.91
N SER A 144 -4.76 11.82 -13.13
CA SER A 144 -4.73 10.81 -12.08
C SER A 144 -5.73 11.13 -10.98
N GLU A 145 -6.39 10.09 -10.45
CA GLU A 145 -7.26 10.22 -9.27
C GLU A 145 -6.50 10.70 -8.03
N TYR A 146 -5.20 10.40 -7.95
CA TYR A 146 -4.34 10.81 -6.86
C TYR A 146 -3.38 11.92 -7.29
N LYS A 147 -3.19 12.90 -6.43
CA LYS A 147 -2.13 13.90 -6.56
C LYS A 147 -0.78 13.34 -6.14
N GLN A 148 -0.79 12.47 -5.15
CA GLN A 148 0.40 11.80 -4.64
C GLN A 148 0.03 10.58 -3.80
N ILE A 149 0.96 9.62 -3.79
CA ILE A 149 0.94 8.46 -2.90
C ILE A 149 2.28 8.42 -2.18
N ARG A 150 2.25 8.21 -0.87
CA ARG A 150 3.43 8.03 -0.05
C ARG A 150 3.43 6.64 0.55
N LEU A 151 4.52 5.91 0.40
CA LEU A 151 4.68 4.55 0.93
C LEU A 151 5.79 4.56 1.98
N GLY A 152 5.56 3.90 3.10
CA GLY A 152 6.52 3.76 4.20
C GLY A 152 6.89 2.30 4.43
N PHE A 153 8.19 2.02 4.49
CA PHE A 153 8.75 0.69 4.71
C PHE A 153 9.66 0.68 5.94
N ASN A 154 9.58 -0.38 6.75
CA ASN A 154 10.53 -0.58 7.84
C ASN A 154 11.90 -1.08 7.33
N ALA A 155 12.84 -1.31 8.25
CA ALA A 155 14.19 -1.77 7.92
C ALA A 155 14.23 -3.14 7.22
N ASP A 156 13.19 -3.96 7.35
CA ASP A 156 13.05 -5.27 6.69
C ASP A 156 12.30 -5.15 5.35
N ASN A 157 12.16 -3.94 4.80
CA ASN A 157 11.41 -3.62 3.58
C ASN A 157 9.94 -4.10 3.62
N THR A 158 9.38 -4.22 4.82
CA THR A 158 7.95 -4.53 4.99
C THR A 158 7.14 -3.24 4.97
N LEU A 159 6.09 -3.23 4.16
CA LEU A 159 5.16 -2.09 4.05
C LEU A 159 4.48 -1.84 5.40
N GLN A 160 4.62 -0.61 5.93
CA GLN A 160 4.06 -0.17 7.20
C GLN A 160 2.94 0.84 7.02
N GLU A 161 3.03 1.66 5.99
CA GLU A 161 2.14 2.80 5.82
C GLU A 161 1.93 3.13 4.35
N MET A 162 0.72 3.56 4.01
CA MET A 162 0.38 4.13 2.71
C MET A 162 -0.50 5.36 2.93
N GLN A 163 -0.03 6.51 2.46
CA GLN A 163 -0.79 7.75 2.48
C GLN A 163 -1.17 8.12 1.04
N LEU A 164 -2.42 8.52 0.85
CA LEU A 164 -2.94 8.93 -0.45
C LEU A 164 -3.57 10.32 -0.31
N GLN A 165 -3.28 11.17 -1.27
CA GLN A 165 -3.98 12.43 -1.46
C GLN A 165 -4.67 12.40 -2.81
N ASP A 166 -6.00 12.50 -2.82
CA ASP A 166 -6.76 12.54 -4.06
C ASP A 166 -6.81 13.94 -4.69
N SER A 167 -7.36 14.01 -5.89
CA SER A 167 -7.51 15.26 -6.63
C SER A 167 -8.50 16.24 -5.99
N PHE A 168 -9.37 15.77 -5.10
CA PHE A 168 -10.36 16.59 -4.37
C PHE A 168 -9.82 17.11 -3.04
N GLY A 169 -8.60 16.74 -2.66
CA GLY A 169 -7.95 17.14 -1.40
C GLY A 169 -8.29 16.27 -0.20
N ASN A 170 -8.92 15.12 -0.39
CA ASN A 170 -9.06 14.14 0.67
C ASN A 170 -7.71 13.46 0.95
N HIS A 171 -7.48 13.15 2.22
CA HIS A 171 -6.31 12.41 2.67
C HIS A 171 -6.76 11.08 3.24
N SER A 172 -6.16 9.99 2.76
CA SER A 172 -6.31 8.65 3.32
C SER A 172 -4.97 8.16 3.82
N GLU A 173 -4.92 7.74 5.07
CA GLU A 173 -3.77 7.12 5.71
C GLU A 173 -4.13 5.69 6.08
N ILE A 174 -3.33 4.74 5.61
CA ILE A 174 -3.48 3.32 5.89
C ILE A 174 -2.23 2.88 6.64
N VAL A 175 -2.41 2.42 7.87
CA VAL A 175 -1.35 1.82 8.69
C VAL A 175 -1.54 0.30 8.66
N PHE A 176 -0.49 -0.40 8.27
CA PHE A 176 -0.45 -1.86 8.21
C PHE A 176 0.19 -2.44 9.46
N SER A 177 -0.37 -3.53 9.96
CA SER A 177 0.15 -4.24 11.12
C SER A 177 0.05 -5.76 10.93
N ASN A 178 0.84 -6.52 11.71
CA ASN A 178 0.88 -7.98 11.61
C ASN A 178 1.18 -8.48 10.18
N VAL A 179 1.92 -7.68 9.39
CA VAL A 179 2.20 -7.98 7.99
C VAL A 179 3.09 -9.21 7.88
N LYS A 180 2.65 -10.17 7.09
CA LYS A 180 3.42 -11.36 6.69
C LYS A 180 3.77 -11.22 5.21
N ASN A 181 5.05 -11.28 4.90
CA ASN A 181 5.56 -11.30 3.54
C ASN A 181 5.64 -12.74 3.03
N ASN A 182 5.23 -12.94 1.78
CA ASN A 182 5.22 -14.23 1.08
C ASN A 182 4.48 -15.37 1.82
N PRO A 183 3.31 -15.14 2.46
CA PRO A 183 2.49 -16.24 2.93
C PRO A 183 1.96 -17.06 1.74
N ASP A 184 1.69 -18.34 1.98
CA ASP A 184 1.02 -19.18 0.98
C ASP A 184 -0.46 -18.80 0.89
N LEU A 185 -0.84 -18.17 -0.24
CA LEU A 185 -2.18 -17.69 -0.51
C LEU A 185 -2.69 -18.33 -1.81
N PRO A 186 -3.58 -19.34 -1.74
CA PRO A 186 -4.12 -19.95 -2.93
C PRO A 186 -5.08 -19.01 -3.66
N LYS A 187 -5.03 -18.99 -5.00
CA LYS A 187 -5.89 -18.11 -5.83
C LYS A 187 -7.39 -18.23 -5.55
N LYS A 188 -7.84 -19.42 -5.10
CA LYS A 188 -9.25 -19.64 -4.74
C LYS A 188 -9.75 -18.71 -3.62
N ASP A 189 -8.87 -18.22 -2.77
CA ASP A 189 -9.22 -17.32 -1.66
C ASP A 189 -9.57 -15.90 -2.13
N PHE A 190 -9.28 -15.61 -3.40
CA PHE A 190 -9.59 -14.34 -4.08
C PHE A 190 -10.77 -14.47 -5.05
N GLN A 191 -11.52 -15.54 -5.00
CA GLN A 191 -12.76 -15.67 -5.74
C GLN A 191 -13.92 -15.13 -4.91
N PHE A 192 -14.84 -14.44 -5.58
CA PHE A 192 -16.05 -13.92 -4.94
C PHE A 192 -17.28 -14.34 -5.73
N THR A 193 -18.29 -14.83 -5.03
CA THR A 193 -19.61 -15.11 -5.58
C THR A 193 -20.60 -14.26 -4.79
N PRO A 194 -21.40 -13.41 -5.45
CA PRO A 194 -22.44 -12.65 -4.78
C PRO A 194 -23.36 -13.58 -3.99
N PRO A 195 -23.68 -13.25 -2.72
CA PRO A 195 -24.68 -14.00 -1.95
C PRO A 195 -26.06 -13.96 -2.61
N ASP A 196 -26.91 -14.95 -2.29
CA ASP A 196 -28.28 -14.96 -2.76
C ASP A 196 -29.06 -13.76 -2.23
N GLY A 197 -29.83 -13.12 -3.08
CA GLY A 197 -30.72 -12.01 -2.72
C GLY A 197 -30.04 -10.65 -2.62
N VAL A 198 -28.75 -10.52 -2.98
CA VAL A 198 -28.09 -9.20 -3.10
C VAL A 198 -28.30 -8.61 -4.49
N ASP A 199 -28.39 -7.28 -4.56
CA ASP A 199 -28.42 -6.57 -5.83
C ASP A 199 -27.01 -6.51 -6.45
N VAL A 200 -26.90 -6.83 -7.74
CA VAL A 200 -25.61 -6.87 -8.45
C VAL A 200 -25.60 -5.83 -9.56
N VAL A 201 -24.87 -4.75 -9.34
CA VAL A 201 -24.62 -3.70 -10.34
C VAL A 201 -23.33 -4.02 -11.09
N ARG A 202 -23.40 -4.09 -12.42
CA ARG A 202 -22.23 -4.28 -13.29
C ARG A 202 -21.93 -2.98 -14.01
N GLU A 203 -20.70 -2.52 -13.85
CA GLU A 203 -20.19 -1.33 -14.51
C GLU A 203 -19.14 -1.78 -15.54
N ASP A 204 -19.58 -2.04 -16.76
CA ASP A 204 -18.77 -2.61 -17.85
C ASP A 204 -18.06 -1.54 -18.72
N GLU A 205 -18.20 -0.23 -18.40
CA GLU A 205 -17.66 0.89 -19.17
C GLU A 205 -16.63 1.69 -18.37
#